data_1e4b6ffbea0424e369f463ae690407de
#
_entry.id   1e4b6ffbea0424e369f463ae690407de
#
_cell.length_a   1.000
_cell.length_b   1.000
_cell.length_c   1.000
_cell.angle_alpha   90.00
_cell.angle_beta   90.00
_cell.angle_gamma   90.00
#
_symmetry.space_group_name_H-M   'P 1'
#
loop_
_entity.id
_entity.type
_entity.pdbx_description
1 polymer ?
#
loop_
_entity_poly.entity_id
_entity_poly.type
_entity_poly.pdbx_seq_one_letter_code
_entity_poly.pdbx_strand_id
1 'polypeptide(L)'
;MKKTDLNETRIFDEKVMKKFLVHDSAWFRIINFNIPAGKTFPVHSHELEGQLSIQLIEGEGFFLGENGAKIPAKQGEILVCDIIEPHGVEATTDLRILVTIAPPI
;
A
#
# COMPACT_ATOMS: atom_id res chain seq x y z
N MET A 1 18.87 -6.79 -14.44
CA MET A 1 18.40 -5.78 -13.48
C MET A 1 17.31 -4.93 -14.11
N LYS A 2 16.39 -4.45 -13.30
CA LYS A 2 15.25 -3.66 -13.75
C LYS A 2 15.09 -2.46 -12.81
N LYS A 3 14.91 -1.27 -13.37
CA LYS A 3 14.68 -0.03 -12.61
C LYS A 3 13.32 0.55 -12.98
N THR A 4 12.56 0.97 -11.98
CA THR A 4 11.28 1.67 -12.18
C THR A 4 11.37 3.05 -11.55
N ASP A 5 10.98 4.09 -12.30
CA ASP A 5 10.85 5.43 -11.79
C ASP A 5 9.43 5.66 -11.27
N LEU A 6 9.27 5.72 -9.96
CA LEU A 6 7.97 5.90 -9.32
C LEU A 6 7.35 7.28 -9.58
N ASN A 7 8.12 8.24 -10.09
CA ASN A 7 7.57 9.52 -10.51
C ASN A 7 6.70 9.39 -11.77
N GLU A 8 6.98 8.40 -12.61
CA GLU A 8 6.19 8.15 -13.83
C GLU A 8 4.80 7.62 -13.52
N THR A 9 4.60 7.01 -12.35
CA THR A 9 3.29 6.52 -11.91
C THR A 9 2.60 7.45 -10.92
N ARG A 10 3.09 8.69 -10.76
CA ARG A 10 2.48 9.68 -9.87
C ARG A 10 1.25 10.31 -10.51
N ILE A 11 0.21 9.48 -10.68
CA ILE A 11 -1.06 9.84 -11.31
C ILE A 11 -2.18 9.56 -10.31
N PHE A 12 -3.01 10.56 -10.05
CA PHE A 12 -4.17 10.44 -9.18
C PHE A 12 -5.47 10.59 -9.97
N ASP A 13 -6.47 9.82 -9.54
CA ASP A 13 -7.85 9.97 -9.97
C ASP A 13 -8.62 10.50 -8.75
N GLU A 14 -9.47 11.51 -8.91
CA GLU A 14 -10.22 12.10 -7.80
C GLU A 14 -11.20 11.13 -7.13
N LYS A 15 -11.62 10.09 -7.85
CA LYS A 15 -12.72 9.21 -7.44
C LYS A 15 -12.27 7.85 -6.95
N VAL A 16 -11.17 7.34 -7.50
CA VAL A 16 -10.76 5.96 -7.26
C VAL A 16 -9.25 5.86 -7.03
N MET A 17 -8.88 4.85 -6.27
CA MET A 17 -7.49 4.46 -6.09
C MET A 17 -6.91 3.93 -7.41
N LYS A 18 -5.73 4.41 -7.76
CA LYS A 18 -4.96 3.91 -8.90
C LYS A 18 -3.98 2.83 -8.45
N LYS A 19 -3.77 1.85 -9.30
CA LYS A 19 -2.88 0.70 -9.03
C LYS A 19 -1.92 0.51 -10.19
N PHE A 20 -0.62 0.44 -9.88
CA PHE A 20 0.43 0.21 -10.86
C PHE A 20 1.31 -0.95 -10.40
N LEU A 21 1.42 -1.97 -11.25
CA LEU A 21 2.28 -3.12 -10.98
C LEU A 21 3.74 -2.72 -11.27
N VAL A 22 4.57 -2.72 -10.24
CA VAL A 22 6.00 -2.40 -10.35
C VAL A 22 6.81 -3.64 -10.66
N HIS A 23 6.51 -4.75 -9.99
CA HIS A 23 7.22 -6.00 -10.15
C HIS A 23 6.33 -7.19 -9.81
N ASP A 24 6.47 -8.26 -10.58
CA ASP A 24 5.79 -9.52 -10.31
C ASP A 24 6.70 -10.68 -10.71
N SER A 25 6.90 -11.59 -9.78
CA SER A 25 7.71 -12.79 -9.99
C SER A 25 7.19 -13.93 -9.12
N ALA A 26 7.81 -15.10 -9.23
CA ALA A 26 7.48 -16.22 -8.34
C ALA A 26 7.89 -15.97 -6.89
N TRP A 27 8.69 -14.95 -6.61
CA TRP A 27 9.25 -14.67 -5.29
C TRP A 27 8.47 -13.62 -4.53
N PHE A 28 8.12 -12.52 -5.20
CA PHE A 28 7.42 -11.41 -4.56
C PHE A 28 6.77 -10.50 -5.59
N ARG A 29 5.90 -9.63 -5.10
CA ARG A 29 5.22 -8.63 -5.93
C ARG A 29 5.39 -7.26 -5.29
N ILE A 30 5.58 -6.24 -6.14
CA ILE A 30 5.60 -4.83 -5.71
C ILE A 30 4.51 -4.09 -6.47
N ILE A 31 3.64 -3.38 -5.73
CA ILE A 31 2.55 -2.60 -6.31
C ILE A 31 2.60 -1.19 -5.74
N ASN A 32 2.46 -0.19 -6.61
CA ASN A 32 2.24 1.19 -6.19
C ASN A 32 0.74 1.47 -6.24
N PHE A 33 0.19 1.92 -5.12
CA PHE A 33 -1.19 2.41 -5.05
C PHE A 33 -1.15 3.92 -4.79
N ASN A 34 -1.94 4.68 -5.56
CA ASN A 34 -2.15 6.10 -5.33
C ASN A 34 -3.60 6.30 -4.89
N ILE A 35 -3.76 6.79 -3.67
CA ILE A 35 -5.07 6.89 -3.01
C ILE A 35 -5.43 8.37 -2.91
N PRO A 36 -6.52 8.82 -3.56
CA PRO A 36 -6.91 10.22 -3.47
C PRO A 36 -7.39 10.58 -2.08
N ALA A 37 -7.21 11.84 -1.68
CA ALA A 37 -7.62 12.35 -0.38
C ALA A 37 -9.06 11.94 -0.04
N GLY A 38 -9.27 11.45 1.18
CA GLY A 38 -10.58 11.03 1.68
C GLY A 38 -11.00 9.62 1.29
N LYS A 39 -10.19 8.93 0.49
CA LYS A 39 -10.48 7.54 0.10
C LYS A 39 -9.69 6.56 0.95
N THR A 40 -10.15 5.32 0.93
CA THR A 40 -9.60 4.25 1.77
C THR A 40 -9.31 3.01 0.95
N PHE A 41 -8.12 2.46 1.12
CA PHE A 41 -7.83 1.09 0.76
C PHE A 41 -8.41 0.24 1.89
N PRO A 42 -9.52 -0.50 1.66
CA PRO A 42 -10.22 -1.16 2.74
C PRO A 42 -9.37 -2.18 3.48
N VAL A 43 -9.64 -2.33 4.77
CA VAL A 43 -9.01 -3.37 5.59
C VAL A 43 -9.37 -4.74 5.01
N HIS A 44 -8.36 -5.55 4.77
CA HIS A 44 -8.49 -6.90 4.23
C HIS A 44 -7.35 -7.78 4.71
N SER A 45 -7.50 -9.08 4.51
CA SER A 45 -6.46 -10.07 4.79
C SER A 45 -6.64 -11.25 3.85
N HIS A 46 -5.60 -12.08 3.78
CA HIS A 46 -5.64 -13.33 3.02
C HIS A 46 -5.15 -14.47 3.89
N GLU A 47 -5.78 -15.63 3.79
CA GLU A 47 -5.35 -16.83 4.50
C GLU A 47 -4.15 -17.48 3.78
N LEU A 48 -3.02 -16.80 3.85
CA LEU A 48 -1.79 -17.21 3.20
C LEU A 48 -0.62 -16.89 4.13
N GLU A 49 0.29 -17.84 4.28
CA GLU A 49 1.52 -17.62 5.02
C GLU A 49 2.46 -16.72 4.22
N GLY A 50 2.98 -15.70 4.85
CA GLY A 50 3.86 -14.73 4.25
C GLY A 50 3.75 -13.38 4.91
N GLN A 51 4.47 -12.42 4.37
CA GLN A 51 4.52 -11.07 4.91
C GLN A 51 4.42 -10.01 3.83
N LEU A 52 4.05 -8.81 4.25
CA LEU A 52 4.03 -7.66 3.37
C LEU A 52 4.56 -6.43 4.08
N SER A 53 5.02 -5.48 3.29
CA SER A 53 5.32 -4.14 3.78
C SER A 53 4.47 -3.13 3.01
N ILE A 54 4.08 -2.07 3.70
CA ILE A 54 3.41 -0.92 3.11
C ILE A 54 4.27 0.29 3.42
N GLN A 55 4.95 0.81 2.41
CA GLN A 55 5.78 2.00 2.54
C GLN A 55 5.00 3.21 2.06
N LEU A 56 4.86 4.23 2.92
CA LEU A 56 4.22 5.48 2.55
C LEU A 56 5.26 6.39 1.91
N ILE A 57 5.15 6.57 0.59
CA ILE A 57 6.14 7.32 -0.19
C ILE A 57 5.77 8.77 -0.44
N GLU A 58 4.49 9.12 -0.26
CA GLU A 58 4.02 10.51 -0.41
C GLU A 58 2.70 10.68 0.34
N GLY A 59 2.51 11.86 0.97
CA GLY A 59 1.27 12.22 1.64
C GLY A 59 1.20 11.73 3.08
N GLU A 60 -0.01 11.75 3.63
CA GLU A 60 -0.28 11.32 5.01
C GLU A 60 -1.69 10.76 5.17
N GLY A 61 -1.87 9.95 6.18
CA GLY A 61 -3.12 9.31 6.51
C GLY A 61 -2.96 8.36 7.69
N PHE A 62 -3.53 7.15 7.55
CA PHE A 62 -3.50 6.14 8.61
C PHE A 62 -3.27 4.76 8.02
N PHE A 63 -2.44 3.97 8.70
CA PHE A 63 -2.47 2.52 8.53
C PHE A 63 -3.65 1.98 9.34
N LEU A 64 -4.45 1.13 8.71
CA LEU A 64 -5.64 0.54 9.33
C LEU A 64 -5.38 -0.91 9.69
N GLY A 65 -5.94 -1.36 10.79
CA GLY A 65 -5.80 -2.73 11.27
C GLY A 65 -7.12 -3.31 11.75
N GLU A 66 -7.02 -4.40 12.49
CA GLU A 66 -8.14 -5.12 13.05
C GLU A 66 -8.88 -4.27 14.10
N ASN A 67 -10.20 -4.49 14.20
CA ASN A 67 -11.05 -3.87 15.24
C ASN A 67 -11.00 -2.33 15.24
N GLY A 68 -10.91 -1.72 14.05
CA GLY A 68 -10.90 -0.27 13.94
C GLY A 68 -9.57 0.38 14.31
N ALA A 69 -8.51 -0.39 14.44
CA ALA A 69 -7.19 0.16 14.75
C ALA A 69 -6.74 1.14 13.65
N LYS A 70 -6.21 2.28 14.08
CA LYS A 70 -5.69 3.32 13.18
C LYS A 70 -4.35 3.81 13.74
N ILE A 71 -3.33 3.76 12.91
CA ILE A 71 -1.99 4.24 13.25
C ILE A 71 -1.66 5.40 12.31
N PRO A 72 -1.39 6.61 12.82
CA PRO A 72 -1.01 7.72 11.96
C PRO A 72 0.17 7.36 11.06
N ALA A 73 0.07 7.74 9.80
CA ALA A 73 1.06 7.41 8.78
C ALA A 73 1.45 8.65 7.98
N LYS A 74 2.74 8.83 7.76
CA LYS A 74 3.28 9.93 6.97
C LYS A 74 4.42 9.47 6.08
N GLN A 75 4.79 10.34 5.15
CA GLN A 75 5.86 10.06 4.20
C GLN A 75 7.13 9.56 4.90
N GLY A 76 7.70 8.49 4.38
CA GLY A 76 8.92 7.88 4.91
C GLY A 76 8.67 6.74 5.91
N GLU A 77 7.43 6.53 6.33
CA GLU A 77 7.10 5.45 7.26
C GLU A 77 6.72 4.16 6.54
N ILE A 78 6.96 3.04 7.18
CA ILE A 78 6.71 1.71 6.64
C ILE A 78 6.02 0.84 7.71
N LEU A 79 4.97 0.14 7.28
CA LEU A 79 4.31 -0.89 8.08
C LEU A 79 4.75 -2.26 7.56
N VAL A 80 5.00 -3.18 8.49
CA VAL A 80 5.26 -4.59 8.16
C VAL A 80 4.27 -5.44 8.94
N CYS A 81 3.61 -6.36 8.26
CA CYS A 81 2.70 -7.30 8.90
C CYS A 81 2.67 -8.64 8.17
N ASP A 82 2.09 -9.64 8.82
CA ASP A 82 1.80 -10.91 8.17
C ASP A 82 0.63 -10.72 7.21
N ILE A 83 0.61 -11.47 6.12
CA ILE A 83 -0.47 -11.38 5.11
C ILE A 83 -1.84 -11.67 5.73
N ILE A 84 -1.88 -12.55 6.73
CA ILE A 84 -3.12 -12.92 7.42
C ILE A 84 -3.62 -11.81 8.37
N GLU A 85 -2.76 -10.89 8.80
CA GLU A 85 -3.19 -9.78 9.64
C GLU A 85 -4.01 -8.78 8.83
N PRO A 86 -5.20 -8.36 9.32
CA PRO A 86 -5.99 -7.33 8.66
C PRO A 86 -5.20 -6.03 8.50
N HIS A 87 -5.22 -5.46 7.31
CA HIS A 87 -4.48 -4.25 6.98
C HIS A 87 -5.18 -3.44 5.90
N GLY A 88 -5.03 -2.14 5.98
CA GLY A 88 -5.57 -1.18 5.01
C GLY A 88 -4.90 0.18 5.18
N VAL A 89 -5.31 1.15 4.37
CA VAL A 89 -4.75 2.51 4.40
C VAL A 89 -5.86 3.52 4.14
N GLU A 90 -5.92 4.57 4.95
CA GLU A 90 -6.83 5.70 4.74
C GLU A 90 -6.01 6.93 4.38
N ALA A 91 -6.39 7.61 3.31
CA ALA A 91 -5.71 8.81 2.85
C ALA A 91 -6.37 10.07 3.43
N THR A 92 -5.61 10.86 4.18
CA THR A 92 -6.03 12.20 4.62
C THR A 92 -5.75 13.21 3.52
N THR A 93 -4.56 13.15 2.94
CA THR A 93 -4.20 13.89 1.72
C THR A 93 -4.08 12.88 0.58
N ASP A 94 -3.84 13.34 -0.64
CA ASP A 94 -3.41 12.46 -1.71
C ASP A 94 -2.19 11.69 -1.22
N LEU A 95 -2.25 10.36 -1.30
CA LEU A 95 -1.29 9.49 -0.63
C LEU A 95 -0.83 8.40 -1.59
N ARG A 96 0.46 8.11 -1.55
CA ARG A 96 1.05 7.05 -2.35
C ARG A 96 1.74 6.03 -1.47
N ILE A 97 1.45 4.75 -1.73
CA ILE A 97 2.11 3.65 -1.03
C ILE A 97 2.77 2.69 -2.02
N LEU A 98 3.82 2.06 -1.52
CA LEU A 98 4.48 0.96 -2.21
C LEU A 98 4.30 -0.29 -1.35
N VAL A 99 3.60 -1.27 -1.89
CA VAL A 99 3.35 -2.54 -1.21
C VAL A 99 4.27 -3.60 -1.78
N THR A 100 5.03 -4.25 -0.91
CA THR A 100 5.84 -5.42 -1.27
C THR A 100 5.28 -6.62 -0.54
N ILE A 101 4.93 -7.67 -1.27
CA ILE A 101 4.29 -8.86 -0.70
C ILE A 101 4.98 -10.13 -1.16
N ALA A 102 5.26 -11.02 -0.22
CA ALA A 102 5.91 -12.31 -0.45
C ALA A 102 5.21 -13.41 0.37
N PRO A 103 4.73 -14.49 -0.25
CA PRO A 103 4.72 -14.75 -1.69
C PRO A 103 3.78 -13.81 -2.45
N PRO A 104 3.92 -13.73 -3.78
CA PRO A 104 3.06 -12.87 -4.59
C PRO A 104 1.63 -13.41 -4.64
N ILE A 105 0.66 -12.51 -4.44
CA ILE A 105 -0.79 -12.80 -4.52
C ILE A 105 -1.52 -11.73 -5.30
#